data_8ea1a03b3a91f16e33304c05f88ca531
#
_entry.id   8ea1a03b3a91f16e33304c05f88ca531
#
_cell.length_a   1.000
_cell.length_b   1.000
_cell.length_c   1.000
_cell.angle_alpha   90.00
_cell.angle_beta   90.00
_cell.angle_gamma   90.00
#
_symmetry.space_group_name_H-M   'P 1'
#
loop_
_entity.id
_entity.type
_entity.pdbx_description
1 polymer ?
#
loop_
_entity_poly.entity_id
_entity_poly.type
_entity_poly.pdbx_seq_one_letter_code
_entity_poly.pdbx_strand_id
1 'polypeptide(L)'
;CESKQDRCIIERIVNDGYAIGNYYVHKTTEVEYFHFDGLRADLKKIDMCYRSTRCVKHIPEEYFTASIAQRMELLAGLLDTDGMLKKGENRYSFSTTEPQLRDDFTTLVSTFGWRCSVTSYAPRVSSSGVHGRKTVYRIDFNPTCPIPCVVPRKQMKSFSKPRRVAFC
;
A
#
# COMPACT_ATOMS: atom_id res chain seq x y z
N CYS A 1 -11.25 -2.54 7.38
CA CYS A 1 -11.17 -2.80 5.94
C CYS A 1 -12.58 -2.87 5.40
N GLU A 2 -12.99 -1.99 4.50
CA GLU A 2 -14.31 -2.04 3.84
C GLU A 2 -14.24 -3.09 2.72
N SER A 3 -14.19 -4.36 3.09
CA SER A 3 -14.02 -5.49 2.18
C SER A 3 -15.09 -5.54 1.08
N LYS A 4 -16.30 -5.08 1.35
CA LYS A 4 -17.39 -5.00 0.35
C LYS A 4 -17.08 -4.05 -0.82
N GLN A 5 -16.22 -3.04 -0.61
CA GLN A 5 -15.85 -2.07 -1.65
C GLN A 5 -14.57 -2.43 -2.40
N ASP A 6 -13.70 -3.26 -1.81
CA ASP A 6 -12.36 -3.55 -2.32
C ASP A 6 -12.20 -5.04 -2.72
N ARG A 7 -13.27 -5.70 -3.17
CA ARG A 7 -13.25 -7.11 -3.63
C ARG A 7 -12.26 -7.35 -4.77
N CYS A 8 -11.96 -6.34 -5.55
CA CYS A 8 -10.95 -6.42 -6.61
C CYS A 8 -9.55 -6.81 -6.10
N ILE A 9 -9.22 -6.56 -4.82
CA ILE A 9 -7.98 -7.05 -4.21
C ILE A 9 -8.03 -8.58 -4.07
N ILE A 10 -9.16 -9.12 -3.60
CA ILE A 10 -9.37 -10.57 -3.46
C ILE A 10 -9.31 -11.25 -4.82
N GLU A 11 -10.02 -10.70 -5.81
CA GLU A 11 -10.03 -11.18 -7.20
C GLU A 11 -8.61 -11.18 -7.80
N ARG A 12 -7.80 -10.14 -7.52
CA ARG A 12 -6.42 -10.09 -7.99
C ARG A 12 -5.59 -11.23 -7.38
N ILE A 13 -5.69 -11.49 -6.08
CA ILE A 13 -4.96 -12.59 -5.41
C ILE A 13 -5.38 -13.94 -5.97
N VAL A 14 -6.67 -14.14 -6.26
CA VAL A 14 -7.17 -15.36 -6.91
C VAL A 14 -6.62 -15.49 -8.33
N ASN A 15 -6.60 -14.41 -9.12
CA ASN A 15 -6.07 -14.40 -10.47
C ASN A 15 -4.55 -14.66 -10.51
N ASP A 16 -3.84 -14.29 -9.44
CA ASP A 16 -2.41 -14.58 -9.26
C ASP A 16 -2.17 -16.06 -8.84
N GLY A 17 -3.24 -16.89 -8.75
CA GLY A 17 -3.17 -18.33 -8.58
C GLY A 17 -3.41 -18.85 -7.17
N TYR A 18 -3.78 -17.98 -6.20
CA TYR A 18 -4.08 -18.40 -4.84
C TYR A 18 -5.56 -18.73 -4.65
N ALA A 19 -5.86 -19.99 -4.32
CA ALA A 19 -7.23 -20.40 -4.01
C ALA A 19 -7.68 -19.87 -2.64
N ILE A 20 -8.97 -19.54 -2.53
CA ILE A 20 -9.59 -19.24 -1.23
C ILE A 20 -9.85 -20.57 -0.51
N GLY A 21 -9.03 -20.89 0.49
CA GLY A 21 -9.16 -22.11 1.29
C GLY A 21 -10.20 -21.99 2.40
N ASN A 22 -10.39 -20.79 2.96
CA ASN A 22 -11.40 -20.54 4.00
C ASN A 22 -11.90 -19.09 3.93
N TYR A 23 -13.18 -18.94 4.29
CA TYR A 23 -13.85 -17.64 4.35
C TYR A 23 -14.79 -17.61 5.56
N TYR A 24 -14.77 -16.52 6.32
CA TYR A 24 -15.76 -16.30 7.38
C TYR A 24 -16.02 -14.80 7.58
N VAL A 25 -17.20 -14.50 8.10
CA VAL A 25 -17.62 -13.15 8.48
C VAL A 25 -17.63 -13.05 10.01
N HIS A 26 -16.99 -12.03 10.55
CA HIS A 26 -17.01 -11.80 11.99
C HIS A 26 -18.40 -11.37 12.44
N LYS A 27 -19.00 -12.09 13.40
CA LYS A 27 -20.42 -11.93 13.79
C LYS A 27 -20.81 -10.53 14.27
N THR A 28 -19.90 -9.82 14.93
CA THR A 28 -20.19 -8.50 15.55
C THR A 28 -19.77 -7.33 14.65
N THR A 29 -18.67 -7.46 13.93
CA THR A 29 -18.09 -6.36 13.13
C THR A 29 -18.43 -6.45 11.65
N GLU A 30 -19.04 -7.55 11.21
CA GLU A 30 -19.33 -7.89 9.81
C GLU A 30 -18.08 -7.85 8.90
N VAL A 31 -16.88 -7.89 9.48
CA VAL A 31 -15.62 -7.93 8.74
C VAL A 31 -15.46 -9.29 8.10
N GLU A 32 -15.17 -9.30 6.81
CA GLU A 32 -14.90 -10.52 6.03
C GLU A 32 -13.43 -10.89 6.14
N TYR A 33 -13.17 -12.19 6.38
CA TYR A 33 -11.83 -12.74 6.45
C TYR A 33 -11.65 -13.78 5.36
N PHE A 34 -10.63 -13.60 4.54
CA PHE A 34 -10.25 -14.53 3.48
C PHE A 34 -8.91 -15.17 3.83
N HIS A 35 -8.85 -16.48 3.75
CA HIS A 35 -7.64 -17.25 3.86
C HIS A 35 -7.27 -17.82 2.51
N PHE A 36 -6.06 -17.54 2.04
CA PHE A 36 -5.55 -18.03 0.77
C PHE A 36 -4.57 -19.17 0.99
N ASP A 37 -4.80 -20.29 0.30
CA ASP A 37 -3.94 -21.47 0.39
C ASP A 37 -2.57 -21.18 -0.24
N GLY A 38 -1.51 -21.57 0.46
CA GLY A 38 -0.12 -21.39 0.01
C GLY A 38 0.44 -19.97 0.20
N LEU A 39 -0.35 -18.90 0.15
CA LEU A 39 0.12 -17.51 0.21
C LEU A 39 1.04 -17.24 1.40
N ARG A 40 0.69 -17.76 2.58
CA ARG A 40 1.52 -17.60 3.77
C ARG A 40 2.89 -18.28 3.66
N ALA A 41 2.94 -19.43 2.99
CA ALA A 41 4.20 -20.15 2.78
C ALA A 41 5.12 -19.36 1.85
N ASP A 42 4.56 -18.75 0.79
CA ASP A 42 5.31 -17.94 -0.14
C ASP A 42 5.79 -16.63 0.49
N LEU A 43 4.94 -15.95 1.27
CA LEU A 43 5.35 -14.78 2.04
C LEU A 43 6.47 -15.06 3.05
N LYS A 44 6.52 -16.28 3.62
CA LYS A 44 7.63 -16.68 4.49
C LYS A 44 8.96 -16.83 3.75
N LYS A 45 8.95 -17.26 2.49
CA LYS A 45 10.17 -17.42 1.67
C LYS A 45 10.88 -16.08 1.45
N ILE A 46 10.13 -14.99 1.43
CA ILE A 46 10.63 -13.62 1.26
C ILE A 46 10.61 -12.83 2.57
N ASP A 47 10.64 -13.53 3.71
CA ASP A 47 10.65 -12.95 5.08
C ASP A 47 9.49 -11.97 5.40
N MET A 48 8.34 -12.15 4.73
CA MET A 48 7.15 -11.31 4.89
C MET A 48 6.09 -11.94 5.83
N CYS A 49 6.49 -12.69 6.86
CA CYS A 49 5.55 -13.35 7.77
C CYS A 49 5.36 -12.61 9.09
N TYR A 50 4.21 -11.97 9.28
CA TYR A 50 3.93 -11.04 10.37
C TYR A 50 3.36 -11.65 11.68
N ARG A 51 3.40 -12.94 11.91
CA ARG A 51 2.89 -13.52 13.17
C ARG A 51 3.87 -13.49 14.35
N SER A 52 5.07 -13.01 14.15
CA SER A 52 6.03 -12.80 15.22
C SER A 52 5.97 -11.35 15.70
N THR A 53 5.89 -11.13 17.01
CA THR A 53 6.04 -9.81 17.64
C THR A 53 7.39 -9.13 17.34
N ARG A 54 8.31 -9.88 16.70
CA ARG A 54 9.64 -9.44 16.29
C ARG A 54 9.75 -9.08 14.80
N CYS A 55 8.70 -9.34 14.01
CA CYS A 55 8.76 -9.05 12.58
C CYS A 55 8.40 -7.59 12.32
N VAL A 56 9.38 -6.80 11.91
CA VAL A 56 9.20 -5.43 11.47
C VAL A 56 8.67 -5.44 10.03
N LYS A 57 7.60 -4.70 9.76
CA LYS A 57 7.10 -4.52 8.38
C LYS A 57 8.17 -3.80 7.56
N HIS A 58 8.57 -4.40 6.45
CA HIS A 58 9.60 -3.89 5.54
C HIS A 58 9.29 -4.31 4.11
N ILE A 59 10.01 -3.74 3.15
CA ILE A 59 10.05 -4.21 1.76
C ILE A 59 11.36 -5.00 1.59
N PRO A 60 11.32 -6.28 1.14
CA PRO A 60 12.53 -7.05 0.88
C PRO A 60 13.46 -6.34 -0.11
N GLU A 61 14.77 -6.41 0.14
CA GLU A 61 15.78 -5.61 -0.56
C GLU A 61 15.81 -5.89 -2.08
N GLU A 62 15.54 -7.13 -2.47
CA GLU A 62 15.47 -7.54 -3.87
C GLU A 62 14.43 -6.76 -4.69
N TYR A 63 13.39 -6.24 -4.06
CA TYR A 63 12.40 -5.43 -4.77
C TYR A 63 12.93 -4.08 -5.23
N PHE A 64 13.94 -3.51 -4.58
CA PHE A 64 14.50 -2.22 -5.00
C PHE A 64 15.31 -2.31 -6.28
N THR A 65 15.81 -3.51 -6.61
CA THR A 65 16.57 -3.80 -7.83
C THR A 65 15.76 -4.58 -8.88
N ALA A 66 14.51 -4.94 -8.56
CA ALA A 66 13.60 -5.62 -9.46
C ALA A 66 13.25 -4.75 -10.68
N SER A 67 12.64 -5.33 -11.70
CA SER A 67 12.20 -4.59 -12.89
C SER A 67 11.23 -3.46 -12.52
N ILE A 68 11.17 -2.42 -13.35
CA ILE A 68 10.23 -1.29 -13.16
C ILE A 68 8.80 -1.80 -13.03
N ALA A 69 8.41 -2.81 -13.82
CA ALA A 69 7.08 -3.38 -13.76
C ALA A 69 6.80 -4.03 -12.40
N GLN A 70 7.70 -4.84 -11.88
CA GLN A 70 7.55 -5.50 -10.56
C GLN A 70 7.49 -4.49 -9.42
N ARG A 71 8.36 -3.47 -9.45
CA ARG A 71 8.31 -2.38 -8.45
C ARG A 71 7.00 -1.60 -8.51
N MET A 72 6.47 -1.38 -9.72
CA MET A 72 5.21 -0.68 -9.92
C MET A 72 4.01 -1.48 -9.39
N GLU A 73 3.99 -2.80 -9.59
CA GLU A 73 2.98 -3.70 -9.03
C GLU A 73 3.05 -3.74 -7.49
N LEU A 74 4.25 -3.79 -6.91
CA LEU A 74 4.42 -3.71 -5.46
C LEU A 74 3.88 -2.37 -4.92
N LEU A 75 4.22 -1.26 -5.57
CA LEU A 75 3.73 0.06 -5.19
C LEU A 75 2.20 0.14 -5.28
N ALA A 76 1.61 -0.41 -6.36
CA ALA A 76 0.17 -0.48 -6.51
C ALA A 76 -0.50 -1.28 -5.38
N GLY A 77 0.04 -2.45 -5.02
CA GLY A 77 -0.47 -3.26 -3.92
C GLY A 77 -0.42 -2.54 -2.56
N LEU A 78 0.68 -1.85 -2.26
CA LEU A 78 0.79 -1.04 -1.03
C LEU A 78 -0.22 0.12 -1.01
N LEU A 79 -0.46 0.75 -2.14
CA LEU A 79 -1.44 1.82 -2.27
C LEU A 79 -2.88 1.27 -2.21
N ASP A 80 -3.14 0.11 -2.80
CA ASP A 80 -4.47 -0.51 -2.79
C ASP A 80 -4.91 -0.90 -1.38
N THR A 81 -3.98 -1.22 -0.49
CA THR A 81 -4.27 -1.49 0.93
C THR A 81 -4.32 -0.20 1.75
N ASP A 82 -3.19 0.42 2.00
CA ASP A 82 -3.01 1.50 2.98
C ASP A 82 -2.81 2.89 2.34
N GLY A 83 -2.91 2.99 1.00
CA GLY A 83 -2.80 4.24 0.27
C GLY A 83 -4.11 5.00 0.13
N MET A 84 -4.00 6.27 -0.20
CA MET A 84 -5.11 7.16 -0.53
C MET A 84 -4.74 8.02 -1.74
N LEU A 85 -5.64 8.10 -2.73
CA LEU A 85 -5.54 9.07 -3.81
C LEU A 85 -6.33 10.32 -3.42
N LYS A 86 -5.69 11.48 -3.44
CA LYS A 86 -6.35 12.74 -3.14
C LYS A 86 -7.22 13.18 -4.31
N LYS A 87 -8.53 13.38 -4.05
CA LYS A 87 -9.48 13.79 -5.09
C LYS A 87 -9.07 15.08 -5.76
N GLY A 88 -9.07 15.10 -7.09
CA GLY A 88 -8.74 16.27 -7.90
C GLY A 88 -7.24 16.59 -7.98
N GLU A 89 -6.39 15.79 -7.35
CA GLU A 89 -4.93 15.92 -7.38
C GLU A 89 -4.31 14.61 -7.87
N ASN A 90 -3.20 14.70 -8.60
CA ASN A 90 -2.38 13.54 -8.94
C ASN A 90 -1.41 13.26 -7.78
N ARG A 91 -1.95 13.10 -6.58
CA ARG A 91 -1.17 12.90 -5.36
C ARG A 91 -1.67 11.67 -4.62
N TYR A 92 -0.74 10.78 -4.33
CA TYR A 92 -0.96 9.70 -3.40
C TYR A 92 -0.40 10.03 -2.02
N SER A 93 -1.06 9.48 -1.02
CA SER A 93 -0.58 9.43 0.37
C SER A 93 -0.53 7.98 0.81
N PHE A 94 0.53 7.59 1.49
CA PHE A 94 0.67 6.30 2.16
C PHE A 94 0.94 6.55 3.64
N SER A 95 0.34 5.76 4.53
CA SER A 95 0.51 5.94 5.97
C SER A 95 0.95 4.65 6.65
N THR A 96 1.95 4.75 7.52
CA THR A 96 2.43 3.62 8.32
C THR A 96 2.85 4.08 9.72
N THR A 97 2.85 3.16 10.68
CA THR A 97 3.43 3.37 12.02
C THR A 97 4.81 2.75 12.15
N GLU A 98 5.29 2.04 11.13
CA GLU A 98 6.58 1.35 11.16
C GLU A 98 7.64 2.21 10.44
N PRO A 99 8.71 2.63 11.17
CA PRO A 99 9.76 3.48 10.60
C PRO A 99 10.47 2.83 9.41
N GLN A 100 10.75 1.53 9.49
CA GLN A 100 11.40 0.79 8.40
C GLN A 100 10.55 0.84 7.13
N LEU A 101 9.25 0.53 7.22
CA LEU A 101 8.36 0.57 6.06
C LEU A 101 8.20 1.98 5.48
N ARG A 102 8.29 3.03 6.32
CA ARG A 102 8.34 4.42 5.85
C ARG A 102 9.55 4.66 4.95
N ASP A 103 10.73 4.23 5.39
CA ASP A 103 12.00 4.45 4.68
C ASP A 103 12.04 3.62 3.40
N ASP A 104 11.61 2.36 3.48
CA ASP A 104 11.50 1.46 2.33
C ASP A 104 10.52 1.98 1.28
N PHE A 105 9.34 2.44 1.70
CA PHE A 105 8.35 3.02 0.79
C PHE A 105 8.89 4.28 0.11
N THR A 106 9.57 5.14 0.85
CA THR A 106 10.21 6.34 0.31
C THR A 106 11.29 5.97 -0.71
N THR A 107 12.10 4.96 -0.41
CA THR A 107 13.11 4.41 -1.32
C THR A 107 12.45 3.86 -2.59
N LEU A 108 11.41 3.02 -2.44
CA LEU A 108 10.67 2.47 -3.58
C LEU A 108 10.15 3.55 -4.51
N VAL A 109 9.50 4.58 -3.98
CA VAL A 109 8.97 5.71 -4.77
C VAL A 109 10.12 6.47 -5.45
N SER A 110 11.25 6.67 -4.77
CA SER A 110 12.42 7.35 -5.31
C SER A 110 13.06 6.60 -6.48
N THR A 111 12.93 5.26 -6.55
CA THR A 111 13.42 4.45 -7.68
C THR A 111 12.71 4.76 -9.00
N PHE A 112 11.55 5.44 -8.97
CA PHE A 112 10.85 5.96 -10.15
C PHE A 112 11.22 7.41 -10.49
N GLY A 113 12.14 8.01 -9.74
CA GLY A 113 12.49 9.43 -9.87
C GLY A 113 11.47 10.39 -9.25
N TRP A 114 10.53 9.90 -8.45
CA TRP A 114 9.51 10.74 -7.82
C TRP A 114 9.97 11.18 -6.43
N ARG A 115 9.65 12.44 -6.08
CA ARG A 115 9.97 13.00 -4.76
C ARG A 115 8.87 12.70 -3.77
N CYS A 116 9.28 12.35 -2.53
CA CYS A 116 8.39 12.17 -1.39
C CYS A 116 8.48 13.35 -0.42
N SER A 117 7.34 13.65 0.22
CA SER A 117 7.28 14.47 1.42
C SER A 117 6.80 13.60 2.58
N VAL A 118 7.60 13.52 3.64
CA VAL A 118 7.28 12.73 4.83
C VAL A 118 6.85 13.65 5.96
N THR A 119 5.68 13.40 6.52
CA THR A 119 5.15 14.11 7.70
C THR A 119 4.90 13.09 8.80
N SER A 120 5.36 13.40 10.02
CA SER A 120 5.11 12.58 11.20
C SER A 120 4.05 13.22 12.09
N TYR A 121 3.16 12.39 12.61
CA TYR A 121 2.10 12.77 13.54
C TYR A 121 2.28 12.02 14.84
N ALA A 122 2.33 12.76 15.95
CA ALA A 122 2.33 12.16 17.29
C ALA A 122 1.06 11.30 17.52
N PRO A 123 1.15 10.32 18.41
CA PRO A 123 -0.03 9.53 18.80
C PRO A 123 -1.18 10.45 19.22
N ARG A 124 -2.37 10.19 18.67
CA ARG A 124 -3.58 10.97 18.97
C ARG A 124 -4.81 10.06 18.98
N VAL A 125 -5.89 10.57 19.56
CA VAL A 125 -7.20 9.92 19.45
C VAL A 125 -7.75 10.16 18.05
N SER A 126 -8.19 9.09 17.37
CA SER A 126 -8.85 9.19 16.07
C SER A 126 -10.26 9.76 16.21
N SER A 127 -10.85 10.19 15.09
CA SER A 127 -12.27 10.62 15.06
C SER A 127 -13.25 9.53 15.47
N SER A 128 -12.85 8.25 15.38
CA SER A 128 -13.61 7.08 15.84
C SER A 128 -13.32 6.69 17.30
N GLY A 129 -12.62 7.53 18.08
CA GLY A 129 -12.32 7.29 19.49
C GLY A 129 -11.18 6.31 19.78
N VAL A 130 -10.49 5.82 18.75
CA VAL A 130 -9.37 4.89 18.94
C VAL A 130 -8.12 5.67 19.35
N HIS A 131 -7.52 5.29 20.49
CA HIS A 131 -6.29 5.87 21.01
C HIS A 131 -5.07 5.30 20.26
N GLY A 132 -4.44 6.13 19.43
CA GLY A 132 -3.15 5.79 18.81
C GLY A 132 -2.05 5.69 19.87
N ARG A 133 -1.16 4.71 19.75
CA ARG A 133 -0.01 4.51 20.66
C ARG A 133 1.33 4.76 19.99
N LYS A 134 1.35 4.81 18.66
CA LYS A 134 2.57 4.97 17.84
C LYS A 134 2.49 6.24 17.01
N THR A 135 3.64 6.82 16.68
CA THR A 135 3.77 7.86 15.66
C THR A 135 3.29 7.31 14.32
N VAL A 136 2.50 8.11 13.59
CA VAL A 136 2.07 7.80 12.23
C VAL A 136 2.92 8.62 11.27
N TYR A 137 3.53 7.96 10.30
CA TYR A 137 4.25 8.59 9.19
C TYR A 137 3.34 8.62 7.97
N ARG A 138 3.17 9.79 7.38
CA ARG A 138 2.47 9.97 6.11
C ARG A 138 3.48 10.36 5.05
N ILE A 139 3.50 9.62 3.97
CA ILE A 139 4.34 9.85 2.81
C ILE A 139 3.44 10.32 1.67
N ASP A 140 3.65 11.53 1.20
CA ASP A 140 2.92 12.13 0.08
C ASP A 140 3.85 12.20 -1.14
N PHE A 141 3.35 11.84 -2.33
CA PHE A 141 4.11 11.95 -3.57
C PHE A 141 3.20 12.15 -4.79
N ASN A 142 3.77 12.68 -5.86
CA ASN A 142 3.09 12.91 -7.13
C ASN A 142 3.76 12.06 -8.21
N PRO A 143 3.13 10.96 -8.68
CA PRO A 143 3.69 10.17 -9.77
C PRO A 143 3.61 10.94 -11.10
N THR A 144 4.49 10.58 -12.03
CA THR A 144 4.50 11.12 -13.40
C THR A 144 3.86 10.18 -14.42
N CYS A 145 3.44 8.99 -14.00
CA CYS A 145 2.69 8.02 -14.80
C CYS A 145 1.60 7.34 -13.98
N PRO A 146 0.58 6.73 -14.59
CA PRO A 146 -0.44 5.99 -13.87
C PRO A 146 0.16 4.83 -13.08
N ILE A 147 -0.35 4.61 -11.86
CA ILE A 147 -0.03 3.44 -11.04
C ILE A 147 -1.16 2.43 -11.24
N PRO A 148 -0.87 1.13 -11.50
CA PRO A 148 -1.86 0.12 -11.84
C PRO A 148 -2.63 -0.40 -10.60
N CYS A 149 -3.17 0.51 -9.79
CA CYS A 149 -4.03 0.16 -8.67
C CYS A 149 -5.27 -0.60 -9.16
N VAL A 150 -5.64 -1.69 -8.48
CA VAL A 150 -6.85 -2.45 -8.80
C VAL A 150 -8.10 -1.84 -8.16
N VAL A 151 -7.96 -1.09 -7.09
CA VAL A 151 -9.06 -0.41 -6.39
C VAL A 151 -9.50 0.82 -7.19
N PRO A 152 -10.74 0.87 -7.74
CA PRO A 152 -11.16 1.95 -8.66
C PRO A 152 -11.06 3.36 -8.08
N ARG A 153 -11.34 3.53 -6.78
CA ARG A 153 -11.23 4.84 -6.09
C ARG A 153 -9.79 5.33 -5.94
N LYS A 154 -8.80 4.46 -6.17
CA LYS A 154 -7.36 4.74 -6.10
C LYS A 154 -6.72 4.84 -7.47
N GLN A 155 -7.49 4.65 -8.55
CA GLN A 155 -7.03 4.84 -9.93
C GLN A 155 -7.11 6.32 -10.32
N MET A 156 -6.05 6.84 -10.94
CA MET A 156 -6.07 8.16 -11.53
C MET A 156 -6.93 8.19 -12.79
N LYS A 157 -7.92 9.08 -12.83
CA LYS A 157 -8.84 9.21 -13.97
C LYS A 157 -8.26 9.99 -15.14
N SER A 158 -7.30 10.87 -14.89
CA SER A 158 -6.64 11.68 -15.92
C SER A 158 -5.23 12.04 -15.47
N PHE A 159 -4.33 12.08 -16.42
CA PHE A 159 -2.96 12.53 -16.20
C PHE A 159 -2.83 13.94 -16.78
N SER A 160 -2.75 14.97 -15.94
CA SER A 160 -2.33 16.26 -16.42
C SER A 160 -0.84 16.14 -16.81
N LYS A 161 -0.51 16.38 -18.08
CA LYS A 161 0.89 16.43 -18.51
C LYS A 161 1.67 17.35 -17.56
N PRO A 162 2.86 16.95 -17.08
CA PRO A 162 3.67 17.82 -16.26
C PRO A 162 3.86 19.14 -17.03
N ARG A 163 3.64 20.27 -16.35
CA ARG A 163 3.98 21.58 -16.93
C ARG A 163 5.45 21.50 -17.32
N ARG A 164 5.75 21.68 -18.61
CA ARG A 164 7.13 21.83 -19.07
C ARG A 164 7.71 23.01 -18.30
N VAL A 165 8.65 22.73 -17.39
CA VAL A 165 9.48 23.77 -16.81
C VAL A 165 10.37 24.23 -17.98
N ALA A 166 10.12 25.40 -18.51
CA ALA A 166 11.05 26.03 -19.44
C ALA A 166 12.30 26.33 -18.63
N PHE A 167 13.38 25.63 -18.94
CA PHE A 167 14.70 26.04 -18.48
C PHE A 167 15.05 27.32 -19.29
N CYS A 168 15.09 28.45 -18.62
CA CYS A 168 15.72 29.68 -19.14
C CYS A 168 17.22 29.51 -19.03
#